data_a33b30775d47315208f07cb05cb40426
#
_entry.id   a33b30775d47315208f07cb05cb40426
#
_cell.length_a   1.000
_cell.length_b   1.000
_cell.length_c   1.000
_cell.angle_alpha   90.00
_cell.angle_beta   90.00
_cell.angle_gamma   90.00
#
_symmetry.space_group_name_H-M   'P 1'
#
loop_
_entity.id
_entity.type
_entity.pdbx_description
1 polymer ?
#
loop_
_entity_poly.entity_id
_entity_poly.type
_entity_poly.pdbx_seq_one_letter_code
_entity_poly.pdbx_strand_id
1 'polypeptide(L)' 'MMFDESPVHTLTSLPATDLNFTSCLQRATYNQIRLALETMRNRDGKDNGRIKACERELRRRNKADRKE' A
#
# COMPACT_ATOMS: atom_id res chain seq x y z
N MET A 1 -9.22 -13.22 17.50
CA MET A 1 -9.14 -12.68 17.13
C MET A 1 -8.67 -12.37 16.47
N MET A 2 -8.45 -12.36 16.09
CA MET A 2 -7.88 -12.07 15.54
C MET A 2 -7.86 -11.19 14.90
N PHE A 3 -7.49 -10.63 14.69
CA PHE A 3 -7.48 -9.73 14.12
C PHE A 3 -6.74 -9.58 13.27
N ASP A 4 -6.79 -9.12 12.64
CA ASP A 4 -6.22 -9.18 11.68
C ASP A 4 -5.73 -8.02 11.34
N GLU A 5 -4.76 -7.79 11.28
CA GLU A 5 -4.22 -6.79 10.87
C GLU A 5 -4.12 -6.85 9.48
N SER A 6 -5.00 -6.59 8.73
CA SER A 6 -4.96 -6.51 7.31
C SER A 6 -3.89 -5.56 6.86
N PRO A 7 -3.12 -5.91 5.86
CA PRO A 7 -2.17 -4.99 5.28
C PRO A 7 -2.82 -3.69 4.80
N VAL A 8 -4.06 -3.79 4.38
CA VAL A 8 -4.77 -2.61 3.94
C VAL A 8 -4.89 -1.61 5.07
N HIS A 9 -5.18 -2.10 6.27
CA HIS A 9 -5.31 -1.23 7.41
C HIS A 9 -3.98 -0.55 7.72
N THR A 10 -2.91 -1.29 7.71
CA THR A 10 -1.60 -0.74 7.99
C THR A 10 -1.21 0.30 6.93
N LEU A 11 -1.46 -0.03 5.68
CA LEU A 11 -1.09 0.86 4.61
C LEU A 11 -1.91 2.14 4.58
N THR A 12 -3.05 2.14 5.22
CA THR A 12 -3.89 3.33 5.26
C THR A 12 -3.80 4.08 6.58
N SER A 13 -3.01 3.56 7.51
CA SER A 13 -2.90 4.17 8.83
C SER A 13 -1.54 4.68 9.17
N LEU A 14 -0.50 3.99 8.83
CA LEU A 14 0.84 4.38 9.23
C LEU A 14 1.44 5.39 8.27
N PRO A 15 2.33 6.23 8.73
CA PRO A 15 2.98 7.19 7.85
C PRO A 15 3.87 6.46 6.86
N ALA A 16 4.01 7.01 5.69
CA ALA A 16 4.82 6.39 4.65
C ALA A 16 6.29 6.28 5.04
N THR A 17 6.72 7.08 6.00
CA THR A 17 8.10 7.03 6.43
C THR A 17 8.33 5.99 7.52
N ASP A 18 7.28 5.34 7.98
CA ASP A 18 7.43 4.35 9.03
C ASP A 18 7.97 3.07 8.44
N LEU A 19 8.93 2.45 9.11
CA LEU A 19 9.49 1.21 8.62
C LEU A 19 8.46 0.10 8.56
N ASN A 20 7.50 0.13 9.46
CA ASN A 20 6.45 -0.89 9.42
C ASN A 20 5.58 -0.71 8.18
N PHE A 21 5.37 0.51 7.74
CA PHE A 21 4.63 0.76 6.52
C PHE A 21 5.38 0.14 5.33
N THR A 22 6.66 0.41 5.23
CA THR A 22 7.46 -0.09 4.13
C THR A 22 7.49 -1.62 4.12
N SER A 23 7.67 -2.20 5.29
CA SER A 23 7.71 -3.64 5.39
C SER A 23 6.38 -4.25 4.97
N CYS A 24 5.29 -3.66 5.41
CA CYS A 24 3.97 -4.15 5.07
C CYS A 24 3.73 -4.00 3.57
N LEU A 25 4.16 -2.90 3.00
CA LEU A 25 3.97 -2.66 1.57
C LEU A 25 4.69 -3.73 0.76
N GLN A 26 5.87 -4.11 1.20
CA GLN A 26 6.60 -5.12 0.47
C GLN A 26 5.98 -6.50 0.58
N ARG A 27 5.28 -6.77 1.67
CA ARG A 27 4.68 -8.06 1.83
C ARG A 27 3.26 -8.15 1.37
N ALA A 28 2.59 -7.05 1.15
CA ALA A 28 1.19 -7.05 0.76
C ALA A 28 1.05 -7.56 -0.67
N THR A 29 -0.08 -8.15 -0.97
CA THR A 29 -0.31 -8.61 -2.33
C THR A 29 -0.69 -7.43 -3.19
N TYR A 30 -0.63 -7.62 -4.48
CA TYR A 30 -0.98 -6.57 -5.45
C TYR A 30 -2.39 -6.07 -5.18
N ASN A 31 -3.33 -6.97 -4.98
CA ASN A 31 -4.70 -6.58 -4.75
C ASN A 31 -4.88 -5.81 -3.45
N GLN A 32 -4.13 -6.19 -2.43
CA GLN A 32 -4.22 -5.49 -1.15
C GLN A 32 -3.69 -4.07 -1.29
N ILE A 33 -2.63 -3.87 -2.06
CA ILE A 33 -2.09 -2.55 -2.26
C ILE A 33 -3.08 -1.71 -3.06
N ARG A 34 -3.71 -2.30 -4.07
CA ARG A 34 -4.69 -1.58 -4.86
C ARG A 34 -5.88 -1.16 -4.02
N LEU A 35 -6.32 -2.04 -3.13
CA LEU A 35 -7.45 -1.72 -2.28
C LEU A 35 -7.09 -0.60 -1.31
N ALA A 36 -5.90 -0.63 -0.76
CA ALA A 36 -5.45 0.42 0.14
C ALA A 36 -5.39 1.76 -0.63
N LEU A 37 -4.89 1.70 -1.85
CA LEU A 37 -4.77 2.90 -2.65
C LEU A 37 -6.15 3.50 -2.92
N GLU A 38 -7.10 2.65 -3.28
CA GLU A 38 -8.42 3.14 -3.55
C GLU A 38 -9.05 3.72 -2.31
N THR A 39 -8.86 3.10 -1.17
CA THR A 39 -9.40 3.59 0.09
C THR A 39 -8.84 4.98 0.38
N MET A 40 -7.55 5.15 0.16
CA MET A 40 -6.93 6.43 0.45
C MET A 40 -7.36 7.50 -0.56
N ARG A 41 -7.60 7.12 -1.79
CA ARG A 41 -8.03 8.09 -2.79
C ARG A 41 -9.45 8.56 -2.51
N ASN A 42 -10.25 7.69 -1.92
CA ASN A 42 -11.61 8.06 -1.62
C ASN A 42 -11.70 8.91 -0.37
N ARG A 43 -10.64 8.99 0.43
CA ARG A 43 -10.70 9.80 1.60
C ARG A 43 -10.22 11.16 1.16
N ASP A 44 -10.26 12.16 2.00
CA ASP A 44 -9.95 13.38 1.64
C ASP A 44 -8.63 13.69 1.63
N GLY A 45 -7.90 13.28 1.09
CA GLY A 45 -6.75 13.76 0.78
C GLY A 45 -5.60 13.99 1.65
N LYS A 46 -5.44 13.36 2.62
CA LYS A 46 -4.32 13.59 3.35
C LYS A 46 -3.37 12.50 3.27
N ASP A 47 -3.42 11.63 2.29
CA ASP A 47 -2.59 10.45 2.22
C ASP A 47 -1.59 10.51 1.09
N ASN A 48 -1.19 11.68 0.68
CA ASN A 48 -0.33 11.80 -0.50
C ASN A 48 0.94 10.96 -0.42
N GLY A 49 1.62 10.94 0.70
CA GLY A 49 2.83 10.15 0.81
C GLY A 49 2.57 8.67 0.66
N ARG A 50 1.51 8.19 1.29
CA ARG A 50 1.17 6.79 1.22
C ARG A 50 0.70 6.43 -0.18
N ILE A 51 -0.07 7.30 -0.80
CA ILE A 51 -0.55 7.05 -2.15
C ILE A 51 0.61 6.93 -3.12
N LYS A 52 1.57 7.83 -3.00
CA LYS A 52 2.72 7.76 -3.90
C LYS A 52 3.53 6.51 -3.66
N ALA A 53 3.71 6.12 -2.41
CA ALA A 53 4.45 4.91 -2.10
C ALA A 53 3.78 3.68 -2.69
N CYS A 54 2.46 3.59 -2.55
CA CYS A 54 1.73 2.46 -3.08
C CYS A 54 1.78 2.44 -4.61
N GLU A 55 1.64 3.59 -5.23
CA GLU A 55 1.69 3.66 -6.68
C GLU A 55 3.06 3.25 -7.20
N ARG A 56 4.11 3.67 -6.50
CA ARG A 56 5.45 3.31 -6.91
C ARG A 56 5.66 1.79 -6.80
N GLU A 57 5.15 1.20 -5.73
CA GLU A 57 5.30 -0.23 -5.54
C GLU A 57 4.52 -1.02 -6.60
N LEU A 58 3.34 -0.58 -6.94
CA LEU A 58 2.56 -1.26 -7.96
C LEU A 58 3.24 -1.15 -9.32
N ARG A 59 3.81 0.00 -9.60
CA ARG A 59 4.50 0.20 -10.86
C ARG A 59 5.73 -0.71 -10.93
N ARG A 60 6.44 -0.84 -9.84
CA ARG A 60 7.60 -1.69 -9.80
C ARG A 60 7.21 -3.15 -10.05
N ARG A 61 6.11 -3.59 -9.44
CA ARG A 61 5.67 -4.96 -9.60
C ARG A 61 5.18 -5.22 -11.02
N ASN A 62 4.49 -4.27 -11.59
CA ASN A 62 4.03 -4.43 -12.94
C ASN A 62 5.18 -4.58 -13.89
N LYS A 63 6.26 -3.81 -13.68
CA LYS A 63 7.37 -3.94 -14.53
C LYS A 63 8.00 -5.27 -14.37
N ALA A 64 8.16 -5.76 -13.17
CA ALA A 64 8.76 -7.06 -12.95
C ALA A 64 7.93 -8.14 -13.55
N ASP A 65 6.62 -8.03 -13.45
CA ASP A 65 5.81 -9.04 -13.96
C ASP A 65 5.80 -9.07 -15.38
N ARG A 66 6.00 -8.01 -16.07
CA ARG A 66 5.88 -8.03 -17.43
C ARG A 66 7.10 -8.30 -18.01
N LYS A 67 8.02 -8.71 -17.45
CA LYS A 67 9.16 -8.84 -18.00
C LYS A 67 9.09 -9.69 -19.02
N GLU A 68 8.91 -9.88 -19.68
CA GLU A 68 8.88 -10.60 -20.63
C GLU A 68 9.66 -10.62 -21.29
#